data_7045697d0e8346bace28f502268bade4
#
_entry.id   7045697d0e8346bace28f502268bade4
#
_cell.length_a   1.000
_cell.length_b   1.000
_cell.length_c   1.000
_cell.angle_alpha   90.00
_cell.angle_beta   90.00
_cell.angle_gamma   90.00
#
_symmetry.space_group_name_H-M   'P 1'
#
loop_
_entity.id
_entity.type
_entity.pdbx_description
1 polymer ?
#
loop_
_entity_poly.entity_id
_entity_poly.type
_entity_poly.pdbx_seq_one_letter_code
_entity_poly.pdbx_strand_id
1 'polypeptide(L)'
;MPSNIPNVHRAGFGNFGDNMKLGVPMELEGETRVGIVPGSVKKLLKAGFEVLVEKGSGESANYLDSEYESAGATISTRAEVLSCANIVCIRFPGVEGISKGANLTCVSDPFRCPENVRACIDSGITLLSMDMIPRRLSRAQSMDVNSSQDNLAGYKAVLIGAATTPRGIPMMTTSAGTVRPAKVVIMGSGVAGLQAIATAKRLGAVVYASDVRKSAAEQIESVGGRFIEVDGMDDFEDESGYAKPLTPEFIQKVNDTVCGVASDADIIVTTARIFGRPAPITVPSSAVANFKSGAVVVDMNADVGGNCEDTVAGEVITTSNGVIIVGTANLPGTLANTASMLYSNNLTTFMTSLVKEGEVVISEDDDVLVGAPEGSDFHIGGMGGVLICKDGEIHPKQSRLAGVVQ
;
A
#
# COMPACT_ATOMS: atom_id res chain seq x y z
N MET A 1 -4.82 -56.69 -22.66
CA MET A 1 -3.47 -56.32 -22.19
C MET A 1 -3.59 -54.94 -21.57
N PRO A 2 -3.44 -54.75 -20.25
CA PRO A 2 -3.45 -53.43 -19.62
C PRO A 2 -2.03 -52.86 -19.67
N SER A 3 -1.93 -51.63 -20.15
CA SER A 3 -0.71 -50.82 -20.20
C SER A 3 -0.32 -50.32 -18.81
N ASN A 4 0.82 -50.79 -18.33
CA ASN A 4 1.52 -50.25 -17.14
C ASN A 4 1.97 -48.83 -17.41
N ILE A 5 1.37 -47.86 -16.73
CA ILE A 5 1.94 -46.51 -16.55
C ILE A 5 2.82 -46.60 -15.32
N PRO A 6 4.13 -46.28 -15.39
CA PRO A 6 4.98 -46.29 -14.21
C PRO A 6 4.58 -45.15 -13.27
N ASN A 7 4.35 -45.50 -11.99
CA ASN A 7 4.29 -44.54 -10.88
C ASN A 7 5.57 -43.72 -10.88
N VAL A 8 5.45 -42.42 -11.17
CA VAL A 8 6.50 -41.45 -10.92
C VAL A 8 6.57 -41.27 -9.40
N HIS A 9 7.55 -41.91 -8.80
CA HIS A 9 7.90 -41.73 -7.39
C HIS A 9 8.01 -40.22 -7.12
N ARG A 10 7.21 -39.74 -6.17
CA ARG A 10 7.47 -38.50 -5.43
C ARG A 10 8.93 -38.56 -4.95
N ALA A 11 9.79 -37.78 -5.58
CA ALA A 11 11.12 -37.53 -5.06
C ALA A 11 10.93 -36.97 -3.64
N GLY A 12 11.53 -37.63 -2.65
CA GLY A 12 11.40 -37.30 -1.24
C GLY A 12 11.82 -35.86 -0.97
N PHE A 13 10.87 -35.02 -0.70
CA PHE A 13 11.13 -33.80 0.07
C PHE A 13 11.44 -34.26 1.49
N GLY A 14 12.62 -33.93 1.97
CA GLY A 14 13.04 -34.19 3.35
C GLY A 14 11.97 -33.64 4.32
N ASN A 15 11.90 -34.20 5.51
CA ASN A 15 11.08 -33.65 6.61
C ASN A 15 11.55 -32.21 6.87
N PHE A 16 10.86 -31.23 6.25
CA PHE A 16 11.02 -29.84 6.59
C PHE A 16 10.54 -29.68 8.04
N GLY A 17 11.35 -29.06 8.90
CA GLY A 17 10.97 -28.79 10.28
C GLY A 17 9.69 -27.94 10.29
N ASP A 18 8.88 -28.02 11.33
CA ASP A 18 7.65 -27.24 11.49
C ASP A 18 7.86 -25.72 11.26
N ASN A 19 9.08 -25.22 11.42
CA ASN A 19 9.52 -23.84 11.18
C ASN A 19 9.39 -23.37 9.72
N MET A 20 9.26 -24.27 8.74
CA MET A 20 9.13 -23.94 7.31
C MET A 20 7.69 -23.97 6.78
N LYS A 21 6.69 -24.18 7.65
CA LYS A 21 5.27 -24.08 7.26
C LYS A 21 4.86 -22.63 7.14
N LEU A 22 4.29 -22.27 5.99
CA LEU A 22 3.78 -20.96 5.65
C LEU A 22 2.27 -21.02 5.44
N GLY A 23 1.51 -20.38 6.32
CA GLY A 23 0.05 -20.30 6.25
C GLY A 23 -0.40 -19.01 5.56
N VAL A 24 -1.34 -19.13 4.63
CA VAL A 24 -1.98 -18.02 3.92
C VAL A 24 -3.48 -18.05 4.26
N PRO A 25 -3.92 -17.30 5.27
CA PRO A 25 -5.34 -17.27 5.66
C PRO A 25 -6.17 -16.46 4.66
N MET A 26 -7.47 -16.68 4.68
CA MET A 26 -8.44 -15.79 4.06
C MET A 26 -8.42 -14.44 4.79
N GLU A 27 -8.42 -13.37 4.02
CA GLU A 27 -8.46 -12.01 4.55
C GLU A 27 -9.79 -11.70 5.26
N LEU A 28 -9.80 -10.65 6.07
CA LEU A 28 -11.00 -10.18 6.73
C LEU A 28 -11.99 -9.57 5.72
N GLU A 29 -13.24 -9.50 6.11
CA GLU A 29 -14.31 -8.87 5.31
C GLU A 29 -13.92 -7.46 4.85
N GLY A 30 -14.18 -7.15 3.58
CA GLY A 30 -13.80 -5.88 2.96
C GLY A 30 -12.40 -5.85 2.34
N GLU A 31 -11.55 -6.87 2.58
CA GLU A 31 -10.30 -7.06 1.84
C GLU A 31 -10.50 -8.09 0.72
N THR A 32 -10.21 -7.69 -0.50
CA THR A 32 -10.44 -8.53 -1.71
C THR A 32 -9.15 -9.12 -2.27
N ARG A 33 -8.00 -8.69 -1.76
CA ARG A 33 -6.69 -9.20 -2.16
C ARG A 33 -6.37 -10.48 -1.38
N VAL A 34 -5.28 -11.15 -1.78
CA VAL A 34 -4.69 -12.29 -1.05
C VAL A 34 -3.18 -12.12 -0.92
N GLY A 35 -2.62 -12.52 0.22
CA GLY A 35 -1.20 -12.33 0.53
C GLY A 35 -0.24 -13.06 -0.42
N ILE A 36 -0.58 -14.29 -0.82
CA ILE A 36 0.21 -15.10 -1.76
C ILE A 36 -0.69 -15.54 -2.92
N VAL A 37 -0.22 -15.37 -4.15
CA VAL A 37 -0.89 -15.86 -5.37
C VAL A 37 -0.24 -17.16 -5.88
N PRO A 38 -0.94 -17.98 -6.68
CA PRO A 38 -0.40 -19.24 -7.22
C PRO A 38 0.96 -19.09 -7.90
N GLY A 39 1.15 -17.98 -8.64
CA GLY A 39 2.42 -17.69 -9.32
C GLY A 39 3.65 -17.58 -8.40
N SER A 40 3.46 -17.24 -7.13
CA SER A 40 4.53 -17.09 -6.14
C SER A 40 4.86 -18.39 -5.39
N VAL A 41 3.92 -19.36 -5.36
CA VAL A 41 4.07 -20.62 -4.61
C VAL A 41 5.34 -21.36 -4.99
N LYS A 42 5.64 -21.51 -6.27
CA LYS A 42 6.83 -22.23 -6.74
C LYS A 42 8.15 -21.65 -6.20
N LYS A 43 8.21 -20.32 -6.03
CA LYS A 43 9.38 -19.63 -5.48
C LYS A 43 9.54 -19.93 -3.98
N LEU A 44 8.43 -19.94 -3.25
CA LEU A 44 8.40 -20.30 -1.83
C LEU A 44 8.79 -21.77 -1.60
N LEU A 45 8.21 -22.70 -2.38
CA LEU A 45 8.59 -24.12 -2.32
C LEU A 45 10.09 -24.33 -2.61
N LYS A 46 10.64 -23.61 -3.59
CA LYS A 46 12.07 -23.67 -3.91
C LYS A 46 12.94 -23.15 -2.76
N ALA A 47 12.46 -22.21 -1.97
CA ALA A 47 13.13 -21.72 -0.77
C ALA A 47 13.00 -22.67 0.43
N GLY A 48 12.19 -23.73 0.32
CA GLY A 48 11.99 -24.74 1.34
C GLY A 48 10.71 -24.63 2.13
N PHE A 49 9.85 -23.67 1.84
CA PHE A 49 8.56 -23.56 2.52
C PHE A 49 7.59 -24.68 2.10
N GLU A 50 6.78 -25.15 3.05
CA GLU A 50 5.54 -25.85 2.82
C GLU A 50 4.40 -24.82 2.88
N VAL A 51 3.66 -24.63 1.79
CA VAL A 51 2.66 -23.56 1.67
C VAL A 51 1.27 -24.12 1.87
N LEU A 52 0.58 -23.68 2.93
CA LEU A 52 -0.80 -24.01 3.25
C LEU A 52 -1.68 -22.78 2.96
N VAL A 53 -2.71 -22.95 2.16
CA VAL A 53 -3.61 -21.87 1.75
C VAL A 53 -5.02 -22.18 2.25
N GLU A 54 -5.65 -21.26 2.95
CA GLU A 54 -7.02 -21.42 3.41
C GLU A 54 -7.95 -21.54 2.20
N LYS A 55 -8.86 -22.51 2.23
CA LYS A 55 -9.82 -22.76 1.16
C LYS A 55 -10.57 -21.48 0.79
N GLY A 56 -10.58 -21.14 -0.50
CA GLY A 56 -11.29 -19.99 -1.04
C GLY A 56 -10.60 -18.65 -0.84
N SER A 57 -9.44 -18.57 -0.19
CA SER A 57 -8.77 -17.29 0.15
C SER A 57 -8.41 -16.43 -1.06
N GLY A 58 -8.19 -17.04 -2.23
CA GLY A 58 -7.85 -16.33 -3.47
C GLY A 58 -9.05 -15.92 -4.33
N GLU A 59 -10.27 -16.39 -4.02
CA GLU A 59 -11.42 -16.26 -4.92
C GLU A 59 -11.78 -14.80 -5.23
N SER A 60 -11.76 -13.91 -4.23
CA SER A 60 -12.03 -12.48 -4.41
C SER A 60 -11.02 -11.78 -5.33
N ALA A 61 -9.81 -12.35 -5.47
CA ALA A 61 -8.77 -11.88 -6.37
C ALA A 61 -8.74 -12.67 -7.70
N ASN A 62 -9.73 -13.52 -7.97
CA ASN A 62 -9.82 -14.42 -9.12
C ASN A 62 -8.66 -15.44 -9.20
N TYR A 63 -8.26 -16.02 -8.08
CA TYR A 63 -7.36 -17.15 -7.99
C TYR A 63 -8.12 -18.34 -7.36
N LEU A 64 -8.23 -19.44 -8.10
CA LEU A 64 -8.96 -20.63 -7.66
C LEU A 64 -8.07 -21.55 -6.81
N ASP A 65 -8.67 -22.31 -5.90
CA ASP A 65 -7.97 -23.31 -5.08
C ASP A 65 -7.16 -24.29 -5.95
N SER A 66 -7.72 -24.73 -7.08
CA SER A 66 -7.06 -25.64 -8.03
C SER A 66 -5.78 -25.06 -8.66
N GLU A 67 -5.66 -23.73 -8.76
CA GLU A 67 -4.43 -23.08 -9.25
C GLU A 67 -3.32 -23.13 -8.19
N TYR A 68 -3.68 -22.97 -6.90
CA TYR A 68 -2.74 -23.16 -5.80
C TYR A 68 -2.24 -24.60 -5.69
N GLU A 69 -3.16 -25.57 -5.79
CA GLU A 69 -2.81 -27.02 -5.81
C GLU A 69 -1.88 -27.34 -6.99
N SER A 70 -2.20 -26.83 -8.18
CA SER A 70 -1.38 -27.01 -9.39
C SER A 70 0.01 -26.37 -9.26
N ALA A 71 0.14 -25.31 -8.45
CA ALA A 71 1.42 -24.66 -8.14
C ALA A 71 2.21 -25.40 -7.05
N GLY A 72 1.56 -26.35 -6.33
CA GLY A 72 2.16 -27.19 -5.29
C GLY A 72 1.86 -26.78 -3.85
N ALA A 73 0.91 -25.85 -3.63
CA ALA A 73 0.42 -25.55 -2.29
C ALA A 73 -0.64 -26.60 -1.86
N THR A 74 -0.88 -26.66 -0.55
CA THR A 74 -1.93 -27.48 0.05
C THR A 74 -3.11 -26.60 0.45
N ILE A 75 -4.31 -26.91 -0.03
CA ILE A 75 -5.54 -26.28 0.44
C ILE A 75 -5.92 -26.87 1.78
N SER A 76 -6.15 -26.02 2.77
CA SER A 76 -6.31 -26.37 4.17
C SER A 76 -7.46 -25.60 4.84
N THR A 77 -7.76 -25.98 6.07
CA THR A 77 -8.69 -25.26 6.94
C THR A 77 -8.02 -24.03 7.56
N ARG A 78 -8.83 -23.03 7.98
CA ARG A 78 -8.32 -21.86 8.70
C ARG A 78 -7.49 -22.24 9.92
N ALA A 79 -7.94 -23.23 10.70
CA ALA A 79 -7.26 -23.66 11.91
C ALA A 79 -5.84 -24.20 11.59
N GLU A 80 -5.69 -25.01 10.54
CA GLU A 80 -4.39 -25.54 10.12
C GLU A 80 -3.47 -24.44 9.60
N VAL A 81 -4.01 -23.49 8.83
CA VAL A 81 -3.26 -22.34 8.29
C VAL A 81 -2.76 -21.44 9.41
N LEU A 82 -3.61 -21.12 10.40
CA LEU A 82 -3.23 -20.28 11.54
C LEU A 82 -2.29 -21.00 12.54
N SER A 83 -2.20 -22.32 12.51
CA SER A 83 -1.24 -23.09 13.31
C SER A 83 0.17 -23.16 12.74
N CYS A 84 0.39 -22.65 11.51
CA CYS A 84 1.70 -22.61 10.89
C CYS A 84 2.69 -21.72 11.67
N ALA A 85 3.98 -22.06 11.57
CA ALA A 85 5.05 -21.25 12.19
C ALA A 85 5.20 -19.86 11.57
N ASN A 86 4.85 -19.71 10.30
CA ASN A 86 4.86 -18.44 9.60
C ASN A 86 3.49 -18.21 8.97
N ILE A 87 2.89 -17.06 9.22
CA ILE A 87 1.60 -16.66 8.68
C ILE A 87 1.79 -15.37 7.89
N VAL A 88 1.26 -15.34 6.68
CA VAL A 88 1.39 -14.19 5.77
C VAL A 88 0.02 -13.78 5.24
N CYS A 89 -0.30 -12.50 5.37
CA CYS A 89 -1.57 -11.93 4.91
C CYS A 89 -1.39 -10.45 4.50
N ILE A 90 -2.44 -9.84 4.01
CA ILE A 90 -2.44 -8.41 3.66
C ILE A 90 -2.64 -7.58 4.92
N ARG A 91 -3.78 -7.78 5.59
CA ARG A 91 -4.15 -7.03 6.80
C ARG A 91 -3.96 -7.88 8.05
N PHE A 92 -3.83 -7.21 9.17
CA PHE A 92 -3.75 -7.87 10.47
C PHE A 92 -5.01 -8.72 10.72
N PRO A 93 -4.87 -10.06 10.88
CA PRO A 93 -6.01 -10.97 10.92
C PRO A 93 -6.59 -11.16 12.34
N GLY A 94 -6.05 -10.48 13.36
CA GLY A 94 -6.19 -10.82 14.77
C GLY A 94 -5.14 -11.85 15.19
N VAL A 95 -5.21 -12.25 16.45
CA VAL A 95 -4.26 -13.24 17.04
C VAL A 95 -4.93 -14.57 17.39
N GLU A 96 -6.25 -14.65 17.28
CA GLU A 96 -7.00 -15.85 17.62
C GLU A 96 -6.65 -17.03 16.69
N GLY A 97 -6.31 -18.16 17.29
CA GLY A 97 -5.89 -19.36 16.56
C GLY A 97 -4.42 -19.37 16.11
N ILE A 98 -3.67 -18.29 16.29
CA ILE A 98 -2.24 -18.23 15.97
C ILE A 98 -1.44 -18.80 17.16
N SER A 99 -0.49 -19.68 16.87
CA SER A 99 0.33 -20.32 17.90
C SER A 99 1.33 -19.33 18.50
N LYS A 100 1.57 -19.45 19.82
CA LYS A 100 2.64 -18.71 20.49
C LYS A 100 3.99 -19.04 19.83
N GLY A 101 4.80 -18.00 19.57
CA GLY A 101 6.11 -18.13 18.90
C GLY A 101 6.01 -18.12 17.38
N ALA A 102 4.80 -18.08 16.78
CA ALA A 102 4.66 -17.92 15.33
C ALA A 102 5.08 -16.52 14.86
N ASN A 103 5.51 -16.43 13.60
CA ASN A 103 5.81 -15.20 12.90
C ASN A 103 4.57 -14.78 12.10
N LEU A 104 4.03 -13.60 12.38
CA LEU A 104 2.94 -12.99 11.61
C LEU A 104 3.49 -11.85 10.76
N THR A 105 3.37 -11.98 9.44
CA THR A 105 3.81 -10.97 8.46
C THR A 105 2.61 -10.37 7.75
N CYS A 106 2.35 -9.09 7.96
CA CYS A 106 1.21 -8.38 7.37
C CYS A 106 1.44 -6.87 7.34
N VAL A 107 0.47 -6.10 6.87
CA VAL A 107 0.35 -4.66 7.12
C VAL A 107 -0.42 -4.48 8.42
N SER A 108 0.27 -4.14 9.50
CA SER A 108 -0.34 -4.01 10.83
C SER A 108 -0.71 -2.58 11.21
N ASP A 109 -0.16 -1.59 10.49
CA ASP A 109 -0.32 -0.16 10.75
C ASP A 109 -0.04 0.21 12.24
N PRO A 110 1.18 -0.08 12.73
CA PRO A 110 1.44 -0.16 14.15
C PRO A 110 1.29 1.18 14.90
N PHE A 111 1.38 2.31 14.20
CA PHE A 111 1.21 3.65 14.79
C PHE A 111 -0.25 4.07 14.92
N ARG A 112 -1.12 3.63 14.02
CA ARG A 112 -2.55 3.95 14.07
C ARG A 112 -3.38 2.87 14.77
N CYS A 113 -2.88 1.63 14.74
CA CYS A 113 -3.50 0.46 15.37
C CYS A 113 -2.54 -0.17 16.39
N PRO A 114 -2.10 0.57 17.44
CA PRO A 114 -1.17 0.05 18.45
C PRO A 114 -1.72 -1.16 19.21
N GLU A 115 -3.05 -1.32 19.24
CA GLU A 115 -3.74 -2.50 19.77
C GLU A 115 -3.34 -3.79 19.06
N ASN A 116 -3.05 -3.76 17.76
CA ASN A 116 -2.56 -4.93 17.01
C ASN A 116 -1.20 -5.39 17.53
N VAL A 117 -0.33 -4.42 17.84
CA VAL A 117 1.00 -4.70 18.42
C VAL A 117 0.86 -5.29 19.82
N ARG A 118 -0.01 -4.68 20.66
CA ARG A 118 -0.29 -5.19 22.02
C ARG A 118 -0.81 -6.62 21.98
N ALA A 119 -1.76 -6.91 21.09
CA ALA A 119 -2.31 -8.26 20.94
C ALA A 119 -1.22 -9.30 20.59
N CYS A 120 -0.27 -8.95 19.71
CA CYS A 120 0.87 -9.82 19.38
C CYS A 120 1.81 -10.03 20.58
N ILE A 121 2.13 -8.96 21.32
CA ILE A 121 2.96 -9.04 22.54
C ILE A 121 2.33 -9.98 23.55
N ASP A 122 1.05 -9.76 23.90
CA ASP A 122 0.33 -10.52 24.91
C ASP A 122 0.18 -12.01 24.51
N SER A 123 0.11 -12.29 23.22
CA SER A 123 0.03 -13.66 22.67
C SER A 123 1.40 -14.31 22.42
N GLY A 124 2.50 -13.57 22.58
CA GLY A 124 3.86 -14.05 22.31
C GLY A 124 4.11 -14.36 20.84
N ILE A 125 3.51 -13.58 19.92
CA ILE A 125 3.65 -13.67 18.47
C ILE A 125 4.72 -12.67 18.02
N THR A 126 5.60 -13.08 17.10
CA THR A 126 6.55 -12.18 16.42
C THR A 126 5.82 -11.45 15.30
N LEU A 127 5.72 -10.12 15.39
CA LEU A 127 5.06 -9.30 14.37
C LEU A 127 6.06 -8.66 13.41
N LEU A 128 5.89 -8.95 12.13
CA LEU A 128 6.64 -8.39 11.01
C LEU A 128 5.69 -7.51 10.17
N SER A 129 5.82 -6.18 10.29
CA SER A 129 4.91 -5.23 9.63
C SER A 129 5.49 -4.73 8.32
N MET A 130 4.91 -5.15 7.20
CA MET A 130 5.41 -4.84 5.85
C MET A 130 5.30 -3.35 5.49
N ASP A 131 4.39 -2.61 6.11
CA ASP A 131 4.30 -1.14 5.95
C ASP A 131 5.47 -0.38 6.59
N MET A 132 6.25 -1.06 7.46
CA MET A 132 7.48 -0.53 8.07
C MET A 132 8.75 -0.80 7.25
N ILE A 133 8.61 -1.29 6.02
CA ILE A 133 9.76 -1.61 5.16
C ILE A 133 10.67 -0.37 4.98
N PRO A 134 11.99 -0.47 5.21
CA PRO A 134 12.92 0.65 5.08
C PRO A 134 13.23 0.94 3.60
N ARG A 135 12.32 1.66 2.94
CA ARG A 135 12.24 1.92 1.48
C ARG A 135 13.54 2.45 0.86
N ARG A 136 14.40 3.09 1.66
CA ARG A 136 15.66 3.67 1.19
C ARG A 136 16.78 2.66 1.05
N LEU A 137 16.68 1.51 1.70
CA LEU A 137 17.61 0.41 1.50
C LEU A 137 17.39 -0.22 0.12
N SER A 138 18.41 -0.24 -0.73
CA SER A 138 18.29 -0.74 -2.12
C SER A 138 17.74 -2.16 -2.18
N ARG A 139 18.14 -3.04 -1.25
CA ARG A 139 17.65 -4.43 -1.20
C ARG A 139 16.19 -4.52 -0.74
N ALA A 140 15.67 -3.52 -0.02
CA ALA A 140 14.30 -3.50 0.47
C ALA A 140 13.29 -3.00 -0.59
N GLN A 141 13.75 -2.35 -1.66
CA GLN A 141 12.87 -1.79 -2.69
C GLN A 141 12.00 -2.86 -3.36
N SER A 142 12.52 -4.06 -3.58
CA SER A 142 11.74 -5.18 -4.13
C SER A 142 10.73 -5.77 -3.15
N MET A 143 10.80 -5.39 -1.88
CA MET A 143 9.90 -5.81 -0.79
C MET A 143 8.89 -4.70 -0.41
N ASP A 144 8.95 -3.52 -1.04
CA ASP A 144 8.14 -2.34 -0.71
C ASP A 144 6.69 -2.51 -1.17
N VAL A 145 5.86 -3.03 -0.26
CA VAL A 145 4.43 -3.21 -0.48
C VAL A 145 3.71 -1.86 -0.58
N ASN A 146 4.17 -0.82 0.15
CA ASN A 146 3.55 0.50 0.11
C ASN A 146 3.65 1.07 -1.31
N SER A 147 4.84 1.08 -1.90
CA SER A 147 5.03 1.60 -3.26
C SER A 147 4.24 0.82 -4.31
N SER A 148 4.17 -0.51 -4.21
CA SER A 148 3.44 -1.32 -5.17
C SER A 148 1.93 -1.06 -5.12
N GLN A 149 1.37 -0.92 -3.93
CA GLN A 149 -0.05 -0.67 -3.72
C GLN A 149 -0.43 0.79 -4.00
N ASP A 150 0.39 1.76 -3.58
CA ASP A 150 0.19 3.18 -3.86
C ASP A 150 0.19 3.47 -5.37
N ASN A 151 1.04 2.80 -6.14
CA ASN A 151 1.05 2.92 -7.60
C ASN A 151 -0.31 2.53 -8.20
N LEU A 152 -0.87 1.38 -7.80
CA LEU A 152 -2.19 0.94 -8.25
C LEU A 152 -3.30 1.88 -7.78
N ALA A 153 -3.20 2.40 -6.56
CA ALA A 153 -4.17 3.34 -6.01
C ALA A 153 -4.21 4.64 -6.84
N GLY A 154 -3.05 5.20 -7.20
CA GLY A 154 -2.96 6.39 -8.05
C GLY A 154 -3.55 6.17 -9.45
N TYR A 155 -3.28 5.01 -10.06
CA TYR A 155 -3.91 4.62 -11.31
C TYR A 155 -5.44 4.55 -11.19
N LYS A 156 -5.93 3.84 -10.16
CA LYS A 156 -7.38 3.63 -9.98
C LYS A 156 -8.12 4.91 -9.65
N ALA A 157 -7.54 5.80 -8.85
CA ALA A 157 -8.13 7.08 -8.50
C ALA A 157 -8.48 7.92 -9.74
N VAL A 158 -7.56 7.98 -10.70
CA VAL A 158 -7.81 8.69 -11.98
C VAL A 158 -8.91 8.03 -12.78
N LEU A 159 -8.97 6.70 -12.84
CA LEU A 159 -10.04 5.99 -13.56
C LEU A 159 -11.40 6.22 -12.91
N ILE A 160 -11.48 6.24 -11.58
CA ILE A 160 -12.72 6.58 -10.86
C ILE A 160 -13.11 8.01 -11.18
N GLY A 161 -12.21 8.97 -11.08
CA GLY A 161 -12.47 10.36 -11.44
C GLY A 161 -12.96 10.50 -12.87
N ALA A 162 -12.32 9.79 -13.81
CA ALA A 162 -12.68 9.80 -15.23
C ALA A 162 -14.06 9.18 -15.52
N ALA A 163 -14.44 8.13 -14.77
CA ALA A 163 -15.75 7.50 -14.87
C ALA A 163 -16.87 8.31 -14.21
N THR A 164 -16.54 9.13 -13.20
CA THR A 164 -17.52 9.89 -12.40
C THR A 164 -17.78 11.28 -12.99
N THR A 165 -16.76 11.93 -13.58
CA THR A 165 -16.92 13.27 -14.15
C THR A 165 -17.90 13.27 -15.32
N PRO A 166 -18.79 14.30 -15.44
CA PRO A 166 -19.67 14.44 -16.61
C PRO A 166 -18.94 14.91 -17.88
N ARG A 167 -17.60 15.06 -17.84
CA ARG A 167 -16.78 15.57 -18.94
C ARG A 167 -16.01 14.47 -19.64
N GLY A 168 -15.83 14.60 -20.97
CA GLY A 168 -14.86 13.80 -21.72
C GLY A 168 -13.43 14.18 -21.35
N ILE A 169 -12.54 13.20 -21.20
CA ILE A 169 -11.15 13.45 -20.78
C ILE A 169 -10.28 13.97 -21.92
N PRO A 170 -10.16 13.29 -23.08
CA PRO A 170 -9.31 13.75 -24.16
C PRO A 170 -9.95 14.90 -24.97
N MET A 171 -9.13 15.59 -25.72
CA MET A 171 -9.64 16.43 -26.78
C MET A 171 -10.37 15.58 -27.83
N MET A 172 -11.58 16.00 -28.21
CA MET A 172 -12.37 15.34 -29.26
C MET A 172 -12.88 16.36 -30.24
N THR A 173 -12.81 16.05 -31.54
CA THR A 173 -13.35 16.90 -32.60
C THR A 173 -14.41 16.13 -33.37
N THR A 174 -15.60 16.73 -33.47
CA THR A 174 -16.74 16.20 -34.21
C THR A 174 -17.31 17.27 -35.14
N SER A 175 -18.28 16.90 -35.99
CA SER A 175 -19.03 17.89 -36.79
C SER A 175 -19.80 18.90 -35.95
N ALA A 176 -20.08 18.56 -34.68
CA ALA A 176 -20.75 19.45 -33.72
C ALA A 176 -19.78 20.40 -33.00
N GLY A 177 -18.46 20.26 -33.20
CA GLY A 177 -17.45 21.12 -32.59
C GLY A 177 -16.36 20.34 -31.87
N THR A 178 -15.45 21.11 -31.22
CA THR A 178 -14.28 20.58 -30.50
C THR A 178 -14.53 20.63 -28.99
N VAL A 179 -14.38 19.47 -28.33
CA VAL A 179 -14.35 19.35 -26.87
C VAL A 179 -12.89 19.54 -26.41
N ARG A 180 -12.67 20.50 -25.50
CA ARG A 180 -11.34 20.72 -24.89
C ARG A 180 -11.03 19.58 -23.90
N PRO A 181 -9.76 19.20 -23.74
CA PRO A 181 -9.36 18.18 -22.78
C PRO A 181 -9.73 18.59 -21.34
N ALA A 182 -10.04 17.61 -20.52
CA ALA A 182 -10.31 17.82 -19.10
C ALA A 182 -9.06 18.34 -18.39
N LYS A 183 -9.28 19.22 -17.39
CA LYS A 183 -8.24 19.66 -16.46
C LYS A 183 -8.24 18.77 -15.23
N VAL A 184 -7.09 18.16 -14.93
CA VAL A 184 -6.88 17.30 -13.78
C VAL A 184 -5.84 17.93 -12.86
N VAL A 185 -6.12 18.01 -11.57
CA VAL A 185 -5.18 18.50 -10.55
C VAL A 185 -4.86 17.37 -9.58
N ILE A 186 -3.56 17.08 -9.41
CA ILE A 186 -3.06 16.06 -8.50
C ILE A 186 -2.35 16.74 -7.33
N MET A 187 -2.80 16.49 -6.11
CA MET A 187 -2.23 17.05 -4.88
C MET A 187 -1.36 16.02 -4.18
N GLY A 188 -0.05 16.17 -4.31
CA GLY A 188 0.99 15.24 -3.90
C GLY A 188 1.58 14.45 -5.07
N SER A 189 2.91 14.35 -5.12
CA SER A 189 3.64 13.66 -6.20
C SER A 189 4.55 12.53 -5.69
N GLY A 190 4.10 11.83 -4.64
CA GLY A 190 4.67 10.53 -4.26
C GLY A 190 4.40 9.48 -5.34
N VAL A 191 4.66 8.21 -5.03
CA VAL A 191 4.44 7.09 -5.98
C VAL A 191 3.03 7.10 -6.56
N ALA A 192 2.02 7.27 -5.71
CA ALA A 192 0.61 7.37 -6.13
C ALA A 192 0.35 8.58 -7.03
N GLY A 193 0.85 9.74 -6.65
CA GLY A 193 0.64 10.98 -7.40
C GLY A 193 1.31 10.94 -8.78
N LEU A 194 2.55 10.49 -8.88
CA LEU A 194 3.25 10.34 -10.16
C LEU A 194 2.52 9.36 -11.09
N GLN A 195 2.02 8.25 -10.55
CA GLN A 195 1.21 7.31 -11.34
C GLN A 195 -0.12 7.93 -11.77
N ALA A 196 -0.77 8.71 -10.89
CA ALA A 196 -2.00 9.42 -11.23
C ALA A 196 -1.76 10.43 -12.36
N ILE A 197 -0.67 11.22 -12.29
CA ILE A 197 -0.28 12.16 -13.35
C ILE A 197 -0.09 11.41 -14.67
N ALA A 198 0.70 10.35 -14.67
CA ALA A 198 0.97 9.55 -15.86
C ALA A 198 -0.30 8.95 -16.46
N THR A 199 -1.23 8.48 -15.61
CA THR A 199 -2.50 7.90 -16.05
C THR A 199 -3.42 8.95 -16.64
N ALA A 200 -3.62 10.10 -15.96
CA ALA A 200 -4.45 11.20 -16.47
C ALA A 200 -3.90 11.76 -17.80
N LYS A 201 -2.57 11.84 -17.91
CA LYS A 201 -1.91 12.27 -19.13
C LYS A 201 -2.15 11.30 -20.29
N ARG A 202 -2.07 9.97 -20.04
CA ARG A 202 -2.37 8.95 -21.06
C ARG A 202 -3.83 8.97 -21.51
N LEU A 203 -4.77 9.35 -20.62
CA LEU A 203 -6.16 9.57 -20.98
C LEU A 203 -6.39 10.86 -21.78
N GLY A 204 -5.38 11.68 -21.96
CA GLY A 204 -5.42 12.91 -22.77
C GLY A 204 -5.81 14.17 -22.01
N ALA A 205 -5.77 14.15 -20.68
CA ALA A 205 -6.01 15.31 -19.84
C ALA A 205 -4.87 16.35 -19.90
N VAL A 206 -5.19 17.58 -19.54
CA VAL A 206 -4.22 18.61 -19.12
C VAL A 206 -4.02 18.48 -17.62
N VAL A 207 -2.82 18.06 -17.21
CA VAL A 207 -2.54 17.69 -15.82
C VAL A 207 -1.67 18.74 -15.14
N TYR A 208 -2.13 19.22 -13.98
CA TYR A 208 -1.38 20.04 -13.06
C TYR A 208 -1.12 19.23 -11.79
N ALA A 209 0.01 19.44 -11.15
CA ALA A 209 0.33 18.74 -9.91
C ALA A 209 1.15 19.61 -8.95
N SER A 210 0.97 19.37 -7.67
CA SER A 210 1.73 20.03 -6.60
C SER A 210 2.42 19.03 -5.70
N ASP A 211 3.52 19.45 -5.11
CA ASP A 211 4.18 18.79 -3.97
C ASP A 211 4.80 19.88 -3.10
N VAL A 212 5.03 19.58 -1.84
CA VAL A 212 5.72 20.52 -0.93
C VAL A 212 7.23 20.57 -1.16
N ARG A 213 7.79 19.57 -1.85
CA ARG A 213 9.20 19.46 -2.21
C ARG A 213 9.42 20.06 -3.60
N LYS A 214 10.32 21.01 -3.70
CA LYS A 214 10.69 21.59 -4.99
C LYS A 214 11.35 20.58 -5.94
N SER A 215 12.11 19.64 -5.39
CA SER A 215 12.73 18.52 -6.13
C SER A 215 11.70 17.65 -6.90
N ALA A 216 10.43 17.67 -6.47
CA ALA A 216 9.36 16.94 -7.15
C ALA A 216 8.94 17.54 -8.51
N ALA A 217 9.31 18.80 -8.80
CA ALA A 217 8.95 19.46 -10.07
C ALA A 217 9.45 18.68 -11.28
N GLU A 218 10.72 18.29 -11.29
CA GLU A 218 11.30 17.51 -12.40
C GLU A 218 10.61 16.15 -12.57
N GLN A 219 10.24 15.50 -11.47
CA GLN A 219 9.53 14.23 -11.51
C GLN A 219 8.12 14.38 -12.12
N ILE A 220 7.38 15.43 -11.72
CA ILE A 220 6.07 15.77 -12.27
C ILE A 220 6.16 16.04 -13.79
N GLU A 221 7.12 16.85 -14.21
CA GLU A 221 7.31 17.19 -15.60
C GLU A 221 7.74 16.00 -16.45
N SER A 222 8.58 15.12 -15.92
CA SER A 222 9.04 13.91 -16.61
C SER A 222 7.89 12.95 -16.98
N VAL A 223 6.81 12.92 -16.19
CA VAL A 223 5.61 12.13 -16.47
C VAL A 223 4.52 12.92 -17.20
N GLY A 224 4.82 14.15 -17.62
CA GLY A 224 3.99 15.01 -18.47
C GLY A 224 2.98 15.89 -17.73
N GLY A 225 3.12 16.05 -16.40
CA GLY A 225 2.39 17.03 -15.59
C GLY A 225 2.99 18.44 -15.74
N ARG A 226 2.26 19.43 -15.22
CA ARG A 226 2.72 20.81 -15.02
C ARG A 226 2.79 21.07 -13.53
N PHE A 227 3.98 21.43 -13.06
CA PHE A 227 4.15 21.74 -11.63
C PHE A 227 3.43 23.04 -11.25
N ILE A 228 2.74 23.02 -10.13
CA ILE A 228 2.12 24.21 -9.52
C ILE A 228 3.14 24.79 -8.56
N GLU A 229 3.79 25.87 -8.97
CA GLU A 229 4.77 26.56 -8.14
C GLU A 229 4.06 27.45 -7.08
N VAL A 230 4.57 27.44 -5.87
CA VAL A 230 4.10 28.27 -4.77
C VAL A 230 5.22 29.21 -4.36
N ASP A 231 4.97 30.52 -4.34
CA ASP A 231 5.95 31.50 -3.95
C ASP A 231 6.54 31.27 -2.56
N GLY A 232 7.84 31.30 -2.45
CA GLY A 232 8.56 31.04 -1.20
C GLY A 232 8.72 29.55 -0.90
N MET A 233 8.53 28.70 -1.91
CA MET A 233 8.87 27.29 -1.84
C MET A 233 10.38 27.14 -1.91
N ASP A 234 10.98 26.93 -0.74
CA ASP A 234 12.35 26.47 -0.63
C ASP A 234 12.39 24.94 -0.70
N ASP A 235 13.60 24.38 -0.68
CA ASP A 235 13.74 22.93 -0.66
C ASP A 235 13.41 22.39 0.74
N PHE A 236 12.13 22.11 0.98
CA PHE A 236 11.63 21.52 2.23
C PHE A 236 11.85 20.00 2.27
N GLU A 237 12.90 19.54 1.64
CA GLU A 237 13.31 18.14 1.70
C GLU A 237 14.35 17.99 2.84
N ASP A 238 14.15 17.02 3.72
CA ASP A 238 15.17 16.63 4.67
C ASP A 238 16.23 15.75 4.00
N GLU A 239 17.33 15.49 4.69
CA GLU A 239 18.41 14.61 4.20
C GLU A 239 17.90 13.21 3.87
N SER A 240 16.69 12.87 4.30
CA SER A 240 16.00 11.61 4.05
C SER A 240 15.10 11.60 2.82
N GLY A 241 14.92 12.73 2.11
CA GLY A 241 14.01 12.84 0.98
C GLY A 241 12.54 12.97 1.37
N TYR A 242 12.26 13.20 2.67
CA TYR A 242 10.92 13.51 3.15
C TYR A 242 10.75 15.02 3.32
N ALA A 243 9.50 15.49 3.24
CA ALA A 243 9.21 16.87 3.53
C ALA A 243 9.55 17.20 4.99
N LYS A 244 10.34 18.27 5.20
CA LYS A 244 10.55 18.85 6.52
C LYS A 244 9.21 19.33 7.10
N PRO A 245 9.09 19.45 8.43
CA PRO A 245 7.93 20.08 9.04
C PRO A 245 7.72 21.49 8.47
N LEU A 246 6.58 21.72 7.85
CA LEU A 246 6.20 23.00 7.30
C LEU A 246 5.50 23.85 8.37
N THR A 247 5.65 25.17 8.29
CA THR A 247 4.86 26.05 9.16
C THR A 247 3.39 26.03 8.75
N PRO A 248 2.45 26.19 9.69
CA PRO A 248 1.02 26.23 9.37
C PRO A 248 0.69 27.30 8.30
N GLU A 249 1.35 28.45 8.34
CA GLU A 249 1.14 29.55 7.38
C GLU A 249 1.58 29.14 5.97
N PHE A 250 2.67 28.39 5.84
CA PHE A 250 3.14 27.93 4.54
C PHE A 250 2.23 26.81 4.01
N ILE A 251 1.77 25.89 4.86
CA ILE A 251 0.78 24.87 4.49
C ILE A 251 -0.49 25.54 3.96
N GLN A 252 -1.00 26.56 4.65
CA GLN A 252 -2.17 27.30 4.20
C GLN A 252 -1.93 27.96 2.84
N LYS A 253 -0.76 28.60 2.63
CA LYS A 253 -0.41 29.21 1.35
C LYS A 253 -0.35 28.19 0.21
N VAL A 254 0.20 27.01 0.45
CA VAL A 254 0.22 25.90 -0.52
C VAL A 254 -1.21 25.49 -0.86
N ASN A 255 -2.04 25.24 0.16
CA ASN A 255 -3.41 24.82 -0.03
C ASN A 255 -4.22 25.87 -0.82
N ASP A 256 -4.11 27.14 -0.47
CA ASP A 256 -4.81 28.24 -1.15
C ASP A 256 -4.39 28.35 -2.62
N THR A 257 -3.09 28.27 -2.90
CA THR A 257 -2.58 28.34 -4.27
C THR A 257 -3.06 27.15 -5.10
N VAL A 258 -2.93 25.93 -4.56
CA VAL A 258 -3.31 24.69 -5.29
C VAL A 258 -4.82 24.61 -5.47
N CYS A 259 -5.62 24.94 -4.44
CA CYS A 259 -7.08 25.00 -4.54
C CYS A 259 -7.54 26.09 -5.51
N GLY A 260 -6.82 27.21 -5.59
CA GLY A 260 -7.07 28.26 -6.60
C GLY A 260 -6.91 27.73 -8.03
N VAL A 261 -5.84 26.95 -8.29
CA VAL A 261 -5.64 26.26 -9.58
C VAL A 261 -6.70 25.18 -9.80
N ALA A 262 -7.15 24.51 -8.74
CA ALA A 262 -8.15 23.44 -8.82
C ALA A 262 -9.60 23.94 -8.99
N SER A 263 -9.87 25.22 -8.81
CA SER A 263 -11.24 25.78 -8.82
C SER A 263 -12.02 25.51 -10.12
N ASP A 264 -11.34 25.46 -11.26
CA ASP A 264 -11.89 25.13 -12.58
C ASP A 264 -11.52 23.73 -13.08
N ALA A 265 -10.94 22.89 -12.21
CA ALA A 265 -10.58 21.51 -12.57
C ALA A 265 -11.82 20.62 -12.74
N ASP A 266 -11.71 19.62 -13.62
CA ASP A 266 -12.74 18.61 -13.82
C ASP A 266 -12.57 17.46 -12.82
N ILE A 267 -11.31 17.12 -12.50
CA ILE A 267 -10.95 16.07 -11.54
C ILE A 267 -9.83 16.59 -10.63
N ILE A 268 -9.96 16.37 -9.35
CA ILE A 268 -8.96 16.61 -8.32
C ILE A 268 -8.66 15.26 -7.65
N VAL A 269 -7.39 14.87 -7.57
CA VAL A 269 -6.96 13.67 -6.84
C VAL A 269 -6.04 14.09 -5.71
N THR A 270 -6.38 13.71 -4.50
CA THR A 270 -5.56 14.00 -3.31
C THR A 270 -4.81 12.76 -2.87
N THR A 271 -3.49 12.90 -2.65
CA THR A 271 -2.60 11.77 -2.34
C THR A 271 -1.69 12.04 -1.15
N ALA A 272 -1.88 13.15 -0.44
CA ALA A 272 -0.99 13.55 0.64
C ALA A 272 -1.13 12.62 1.86
N ARG A 273 -0.06 11.89 2.19
CA ARG A 273 -0.04 10.96 3.32
C ARG A 273 1.18 11.21 4.19
N ILE A 274 0.97 11.24 5.51
CA ILE A 274 2.03 11.30 6.50
C ILE A 274 2.05 9.95 7.22
N PHE A 275 3.20 9.30 7.21
CA PHE A 275 3.34 7.98 7.82
C PHE A 275 2.99 8.02 9.32
N GLY A 276 2.15 7.07 9.77
CA GLY A 276 1.75 6.92 11.16
C GLY A 276 0.88 8.06 11.73
N ARG A 277 0.33 8.94 10.88
CA ARG A 277 -0.56 10.06 11.26
C ARG A 277 -1.81 10.07 10.38
N PRO A 278 -2.89 10.74 10.84
CA PRO A 278 -4.01 11.05 9.97
C PRO A 278 -3.55 11.83 8.74
N ALA A 279 -4.27 11.66 7.63
CA ALA A 279 -4.00 12.42 6.42
C ALA A 279 -4.17 13.94 6.68
N PRO A 280 -3.28 14.79 6.14
CA PRO A 280 -3.41 16.23 6.29
C PRO A 280 -4.57 16.72 5.42
N ILE A 281 -5.34 17.68 5.90
CA ILE A 281 -6.35 18.36 5.09
C ILE A 281 -5.66 19.28 4.08
N THR A 282 -5.79 18.96 2.80
CA THR A 282 -5.28 19.74 1.67
C THR A 282 -6.38 20.46 0.90
N VAL A 283 -7.62 19.99 1.03
CA VAL A 283 -8.84 20.55 0.42
C VAL A 283 -9.84 20.85 1.53
N PRO A 284 -9.84 22.06 2.10
CA PRO A 284 -10.83 22.45 3.10
C PRO A 284 -12.21 22.65 2.45
N SER A 285 -13.29 22.56 3.24
CA SER A 285 -14.68 22.78 2.79
C SER A 285 -14.88 24.14 2.10
N SER A 286 -14.15 25.16 2.54
CA SER A 286 -14.15 26.48 1.91
C SER A 286 -13.61 26.47 0.47
N ALA A 287 -12.68 25.59 0.15
CA ALA A 287 -12.18 25.40 -1.21
C ALA A 287 -13.20 24.61 -2.06
N VAL A 288 -13.80 23.55 -1.50
CA VAL A 288 -14.85 22.76 -2.16
C VAL A 288 -16.02 23.65 -2.59
N ALA A 289 -16.40 24.60 -1.74
CA ALA A 289 -17.47 25.58 -2.06
C ALA A 289 -17.15 26.46 -3.29
N ASN A 290 -15.86 26.61 -3.63
CA ASN A 290 -15.40 27.41 -4.77
C ASN A 290 -15.09 26.57 -6.03
N PHE A 291 -15.17 25.24 -5.95
CA PHE A 291 -14.98 24.41 -7.12
C PHE A 291 -16.18 24.46 -8.05
N LYS A 292 -15.95 24.32 -9.34
CA LYS A 292 -17.04 24.33 -10.31
C LYS A 292 -17.99 23.15 -10.12
N SER A 293 -19.26 23.34 -10.38
CA SER A 293 -20.25 22.27 -10.39
C SER A 293 -19.85 21.15 -11.36
N GLY A 294 -19.99 19.88 -10.94
CA GLY A 294 -19.58 18.70 -11.68
C GLY A 294 -18.09 18.38 -11.56
N ALA A 295 -17.31 19.15 -10.79
CA ALA A 295 -15.95 18.74 -10.43
C ALA A 295 -16.00 17.47 -9.56
N VAL A 296 -15.00 16.60 -9.73
CA VAL A 296 -14.87 15.35 -8.97
C VAL A 296 -13.60 15.40 -8.13
N VAL A 297 -13.74 15.28 -6.82
CA VAL A 297 -12.64 15.09 -5.88
C VAL A 297 -12.53 13.60 -5.58
N VAL A 298 -11.39 12.97 -5.88
CA VAL A 298 -11.11 11.59 -5.49
C VAL A 298 -10.08 11.63 -4.37
N ASP A 299 -10.54 11.33 -3.16
CA ASP A 299 -9.69 11.31 -1.97
C ASP A 299 -9.11 9.92 -1.76
N MET A 300 -7.80 9.79 -2.01
CA MET A 300 -7.13 8.50 -1.87
C MET A 300 -6.87 8.08 -0.43
N ASN A 301 -7.01 9.01 0.52
CA ASN A 301 -6.74 8.79 1.94
C ASN A 301 -8.01 8.78 2.79
N ALA A 302 -9.16 8.52 2.20
CA ALA A 302 -10.45 8.48 2.88
C ALA A 302 -10.45 7.53 4.10
N ASP A 303 -9.73 6.43 4.02
CA ASP A 303 -9.58 5.42 5.09
C ASP A 303 -8.66 5.86 6.24
N VAL A 304 -7.96 6.98 6.09
CA VAL A 304 -7.00 7.51 7.08
C VAL A 304 -7.29 8.96 7.47
N GLY A 305 -8.54 9.36 7.40
CA GLY A 305 -9.04 10.68 7.80
C GLY A 305 -9.34 11.62 6.65
N GLY A 306 -8.93 11.30 5.42
CA GLY A 306 -9.17 12.10 4.23
C GLY A 306 -8.25 13.32 4.08
N ASN A 307 -7.98 13.70 2.83
CA ASN A 307 -7.33 14.96 2.49
C ASN A 307 -8.35 16.07 2.18
N CYS A 308 -9.57 15.71 1.80
CA CYS A 308 -10.67 16.63 1.63
C CYS A 308 -11.55 16.60 2.88
N GLU A 309 -11.80 17.77 3.47
CA GLU A 309 -12.52 17.91 4.74
C GLU A 309 -13.94 17.33 4.68
N ASP A 310 -14.59 17.40 3.50
CA ASP A 310 -15.94 16.88 3.29
C ASP A 310 -15.98 15.38 2.91
N THR A 311 -14.84 14.68 2.91
CA THR A 311 -14.79 13.26 2.54
C THR A 311 -15.50 12.39 3.57
N VAL A 312 -16.35 11.48 3.09
CA VAL A 312 -16.93 10.40 3.88
C VAL A 312 -16.33 9.07 3.40
N ALA A 313 -15.63 8.38 4.30
CA ALA A 313 -14.98 7.13 3.97
C ALA A 313 -15.96 6.06 3.49
N GLY A 314 -15.67 5.43 2.36
CA GLY A 314 -16.50 4.40 1.74
C GLY A 314 -17.67 4.95 0.91
N GLU A 315 -17.90 6.27 0.85
CA GLU A 315 -19.05 6.85 0.19
C GLU A 315 -18.68 7.74 -1.00
N VAL A 316 -19.67 7.98 -1.85
CA VAL A 316 -19.66 9.02 -2.90
C VAL A 316 -20.76 10.02 -2.56
N ILE A 317 -20.37 11.24 -2.27
CA ILE A 317 -21.31 12.31 -1.90
C ILE A 317 -21.31 13.42 -2.95
N THR A 318 -22.41 14.17 -3.02
CA THR A 318 -22.51 15.36 -3.86
C THR A 318 -22.85 16.56 -2.97
N THR A 319 -22.03 17.58 -3.03
CA THR A 319 -22.21 18.81 -2.25
C THR A 319 -23.32 19.69 -2.83
N SER A 320 -23.74 20.71 -2.07
CA SER A 320 -24.81 21.63 -2.49
C SER A 320 -24.48 22.44 -3.74
N ASN A 321 -23.20 22.70 -4.04
CA ASN A 321 -22.75 23.35 -5.27
C ASN A 321 -22.49 22.36 -6.43
N GLY A 322 -22.78 21.06 -6.24
CA GLY A 322 -22.67 20.02 -7.26
C GLY A 322 -21.29 19.44 -7.45
N VAL A 323 -20.38 19.60 -6.49
CA VAL A 323 -19.09 18.90 -6.47
C VAL A 323 -19.30 17.46 -5.98
N ILE A 324 -18.71 16.50 -6.67
CA ILE A 324 -18.79 15.08 -6.31
C ILE A 324 -17.51 14.71 -5.57
N ILE A 325 -17.64 14.17 -4.36
CA ILE A 325 -16.50 13.71 -3.55
C ILE A 325 -16.56 12.20 -3.43
N VAL A 326 -15.47 11.54 -3.83
CA VAL A 326 -15.34 10.09 -3.85
C VAL A 326 -14.36 9.68 -2.75
N GLY A 327 -14.89 9.09 -1.69
CA GLY A 327 -14.15 8.57 -0.53
C GLY A 327 -13.91 7.05 -0.60
N THR A 328 -13.63 6.48 -1.77
CA THR A 328 -13.42 5.03 -1.90
C THR A 328 -12.26 4.55 -1.03
N ALA A 329 -12.57 3.74 -0.04
CA ALA A 329 -11.56 3.05 0.76
C ALA A 329 -10.91 1.90 -0.02
N ASN A 330 -9.70 1.51 0.37
CA ASN A 330 -8.97 0.37 -0.19
C ASN A 330 -8.91 0.36 -1.73
N LEU A 331 -8.48 1.46 -2.33
CA LEU A 331 -8.34 1.58 -3.80
C LEU A 331 -7.56 0.42 -4.44
N PRO A 332 -6.43 -0.07 -3.89
CA PRO A 332 -5.74 -1.25 -4.43
C PRO A 332 -6.61 -2.50 -4.46
N GLY A 333 -7.46 -2.70 -3.44
CA GLY A 333 -8.39 -3.83 -3.38
C GLY A 333 -9.40 -3.85 -4.53
N THR A 334 -9.73 -2.68 -5.12
CA THR A 334 -10.58 -2.62 -6.32
C THR A 334 -9.91 -3.19 -7.58
N LEU A 335 -8.62 -3.50 -7.52
CA LEU A 335 -7.79 -4.15 -8.54
C LEU A 335 -7.24 -5.48 -7.98
N ALA A 336 -8.06 -6.22 -7.26
CA ALA A 336 -7.68 -7.33 -6.40
C ALA A 336 -6.66 -8.30 -7.02
N ASN A 337 -6.84 -8.71 -8.27
CA ASN A 337 -5.93 -9.63 -8.97
C ASN A 337 -4.52 -9.04 -9.12
N THR A 338 -4.41 -7.84 -9.72
CA THR A 338 -3.11 -7.19 -9.94
C THR A 338 -2.46 -6.77 -8.62
N ALA A 339 -3.24 -6.26 -7.68
CA ALA A 339 -2.76 -5.84 -6.37
C ALA A 339 -2.23 -7.03 -5.56
N SER A 340 -2.92 -8.17 -5.57
CA SER A 340 -2.45 -9.41 -4.96
C SER A 340 -1.17 -9.92 -5.59
N MET A 341 -1.06 -9.89 -6.92
CA MET A 341 0.15 -10.31 -7.64
C MET A 341 1.37 -9.49 -7.21
N LEU A 342 1.25 -8.15 -7.17
CA LEU A 342 2.35 -7.27 -6.79
C LEU A 342 2.71 -7.42 -5.31
N TYR A 343 1.70 -7.46 -4.43
CA TYR A 343 1.90 -7.67 -3.01
C TYR A 343 2.58 -9.02 -2.73
N SER A 344 2.09 -10.08 -3.36
CA SER A 344 2.65 -11.43 -3.25
C SER A 344 4.11 -11.49 -3.71
N ASN A 345 4.49 -10.76 -4.76
CA ASN A 345 5.87 -10.68 -5.21
C ASN A 345 6.77 -10.01 -4.16
N ASN A 346 6.32 -8.88 -3.58
CA ASN A 346 7.04 -8.19 -2.51
C ASN A 346 7.19 -9.11 -1.29
N LEU A 347 6.09 -9.70 -0.82
CA LEU A 347 6.05 -10.57 0.34
C LEU A 347 6.89 -11.84 0.14
N THR A 348 6.81 -12.47 -1.03
CA THR A 348 7.63 -13.64 -1.38
C THR A 348 9.11 -13.30 -1.36
N THR A 349 9.49 -12.12 -1.87
CA THR A 349 10.88 -11.67 -1.83
C THR A 349 11.35 -11.46 -0.39
N PHE A 350 10.52 -10.86 0.46
CA PHE A 350 10.79 -10.71 1.88
C PHE A 350 10.92 -12.06 2.58
N MET A 351 9.91 -12.94 2.47
CA MET A 351 9.92 -14.25 3.13
C MET A 351 11.10 -15.12 2.72
N THR A 352 11.46 -15.13 1.43
CA THR A 352 12.61 -15.91 0.95
C THR A 352 13.94 -15.33 1.42
N SER A 353 14.02 -14.04 1.73
CA SER A 353 15.24 -13.42 2.28
C SER A 353 15.51 -13.82 3.73
N LEU A 354 14.47 -14.24 4.46
CA LEU A 354 14.60 -14.71 5.85
C LEU A 354 15.12 -16.14 5.96
N VAL A 355 15.16 -16.90 4.85
CA VAL A 355 15.61 -18.31 4.89
C VAL A 355 17.13 -18.38 4.92
N LYS A 356 17.68 -19.00 5.96
CA LYS A 356 19.10 -19.32 6.12
C LYS A 356 19.22 -20.79 6.50
N GLU A 357 20.04 -21.53 5.77
CA GLU A 357 20.32 -22.97 6.02
C GLU A 357 19.06 -23.85 6.13
N GLY A 358 17.97 -23.48 5.42
CA GLY A 358 16.72 -24.23 5.41
C GLY A 358 15.76 -23.90 6.56
N GLU A 359 16.00 -22.82 7.30
CA GLU A 359 15.14 -22.35 8.38
C GLU A 359 14.83 -20.85 8.25
N VAL A 360 13.66 -20.41 8.75
CA VAL A 360 13.34 -18.99 8.86
C VAL A 360 14.07 -18.39 10.06
N VAL A 361 14.91 -17.39 9.78
CA VAL A 361 15.74 -16.72 10.80
C VAL A 361 15.37 -15.24 10.89
N ILE A 362 14.85 -14.82 12.04
CA ILE A 362 14.62 -13.41 12.38
C ILE A 362 15.87 -12.86 13.07
N SER A 363 16.79 -12.29 12.27
CA SER A 363 18.09 -11.81 12.72
C SER A 363 18.06 -10.33 13.08
N GLU A 364 18.64 -9.98 14.23
CA GLU A 364 18.82 -8.60 14.65
C GLU A 364 19.96 -7.86 13.91
N ASP A 365 20.73 -8.57 13.10
CA ASP A 365 21.76 -7.98 12.22
C ASP A 365 21.19 -7.59 10.85
N ASP A 366 19.92 -7.90 10.57
CA ASP A 366 19.27 -7.62 9.30
C ASP A 366 18.65 -6.21 9.29
N ASP A 367 19.22 -5.29 8.50
CA ASP A 367 18.78 -3.89 8.40
C ASP A 367 17.37 -3.71 7.84
N VAL A 368 16.81 -4.68 7.12
CA VAL A 368 15.39 -4.67 6.73
C VAL A 368 14.50 -4.98 7.93
N LEU A 369 14.93 -5.89 8.79
CA LEU A 369 14.18 -6.26 9.99
C LEU A 369 14.25 -5.18 11.06
N VAL A 370 15.44 -4.67 11.34
CA VAL A 370 15.67 -3.80 12.49
C VAL A 370 15.89 -2.31 12.14
N GLY A 371 15.84 -1.98 10.85
CA GLY A 371 16.11 -0.62 10.34
C GLY A 371 17.60 -0.35 10.15
N ALA A 372 17.88 0.73 9.41
CA ALA A 372 19.24 1.13 9.08
C ALA A 372 20.05 1.46 10.34
N PRO A 373 21.38 1.23 10.31
CA PRO A 373 22.27 1.59 11.42
C PRO A 373 22.20 3.08 11.76
N GLU A 374 22.35 3.41 13.04
CA GLU A 374 22.50 4.81 13.49
C GLU A 374 23.68 5.50 12.79
N GLY A 375 23.49 6.73 12.37
CA GLY A 375 24.49 7.53 11.66
C GLY A 375 24.61 7.20 10.17
N SER A 376 23.81 6.28 9.62
CA SER A 376 23.69 6.11 8.17
C SER A 376 22.69 7.09 7.57
N ASP A 377 22.85 7.44 6.27
CA ASP A 377 21.92 8.30 5.51
C ASP A 377 20.49 7.75 5.44
N PHE A 378 20.31 6.48 5.83
CA PHE A 378 19.03 5.77 5.78
C PHE A 378 18.38 5.60 7.16
N HIS A 379 19.03 6.07 8.22
CA HIS A 379 18.52 5.97 9.59
C HIS A 379 17.38 6.96 9.82
N ILE A 380 16.24 6.46 10.29
CA ILE A 380 15.14 7.29 10.79
C ILE A 380 15.07 7.06 12.29
N GLY A 381 15.50 8.06 13.06
CA GLY A 381 15.59 7.94 14.52
C GLY A 381 14.31 7.45 15.20
N GLY A 382 14.41 6.39 15.97
CA GLY A 382 13.31 5.78 16.70
C GLY A 382 12.31 4.97 15.87
N MET A 383 12.59 4.76 14.57
CA MET A 383 11.86 3.83 13.70
C MET A 383 12.78 2.70 13.29
N GLY A 384 12.46 1.48 13.73
CA GLY A 384 13.10 0.26 13.27
C GLY A 384 12.62 -0.12 11.87
N GLY A 385 12.99 -1.35 11.46
CA GLY A 385 12.48 -1.95 10.23
C GLY A 385 11.16 -2.70 10.43
N VAL A 386 11.02 -3.79 9.71
CA VAL A 386 9.79 -4.61 9.66
C VAL A 386 9.49 -5.31 10.99
N LEU A 387 10.50 -5.62 11.79
CA LEU A 387 10.33 -6.29 13.10
C LEU A 387 9.77 -5.32 14.14
N ILE A 388 8.54 -5.55 14.54
CA ILE A 388 7.81 -4.69 15.49
C ILE A 388 7.96 -5.21 16.92
N CYS A 389 7.62 -6.48 17.15
CA CYS A 389 7.75 -7.12 18.46
C CYS A 389 8.17 -8.58 18.30
N LYS A 390 8.86 -9.10 19.32
CA LYS A 390 9.33 -10.46 19.41
C LYS A 390 9.46 -10.85 20.89
N ASP A 391 9.25 -12.13 21.21
CA ASP A 391 9.40 -12.67 22.57
C ASP A 391 8.59 -11.93 23.66
N GLY A 392 7.45 -11.34 23.28
CA GLY A 392 6.57 -10.61 24.20
C GLY A 392 6.98 -9.15 24.45
N GLU A 393 7.91 -8.59 23.68
CA GLU A 393 8.39 -7.21 23.83
C GLU A 393 8.45 -6.47 22.50
N ILE A 394 8.30 -5.14 22.54
CA ILE A 394 8.54 -4.27 21.39
C ILE A 394 10.05 -4.27 21.11
N HIS A 395 10.42 -4.37 19.82
CA HIS A 395 11.82 -4.31 19.44
C HIS A 395 12.45 -2.97 19.85
N PRO A 396 13.64 -2.93 20.48
CA PRO A 396 14.23 -1.71 21.06
C PRO A 396 14.40 -0.55 20.06
N LYS A 397 14.64 -0.83 18.78
CA LYS A 397 14.76 0.20 17.74
C LYS A 397 13.41 0.84 17.35
N GLN A 398 12.27 0.31 17.82
CA GLN A 398 10.94 0.89 17.64
C GLN A 398 10.58 1.87 18.77
N SER A 399 11.50 2.70 19.21
CA SER A 399 11.32 3.57 20.39
C SER A 399 10.18 4.59 20.24
N ARG A 400 9.88 5.06 19.01
CA ARG A 400 8.70 5.90 18.74
C ARG A 400 7.39 5.14 18.96
N LEU A 401 7.36 3.88 18.60
CA LEU A 401 6.18 3.04 18.76
C LEU A 401 5.98 2.66 20.23
N ALA A 402 7.04 2.43 20.98
CA ALA A 402 6.96 2.11 22.41
C ALA A 402 6.19 3.16 23.21
N GLY A 403 6.26 4.45 22.82
CA GLY A 403 5.49 5.54 23.43
C GLY A 403 4.00 5.56 23.07
N VAL A 404 3.57 4.78 22.07
CA VAL A 404 2.19 4.73 21.57
C VAL A 404 1.46 3.48 22.04
N VAL A 405 2.18 2.38 22.26
CA VAL A 405 1.64 1.05 22.63
C VAL A 405 1.39 0.90 24.14
N GLN A 406 1.74 1.89 24.97
CA GLN A 406 1.58 1.85 26.44
C GLN A 406 0.15 1.73 26.91
#